data_09687c01c32f8c5602298c2cefa15ce1
#
_entry.id   09687c01c32f8c5602298c2cefa15ce1
#
_cell.length_a   1.000
_cell.length_b   1.000
_cell.length_c   1.000
_cell.angle_alpha   90.00
_cell.angle_beta   90.00
_cell.angle_gamma   90.00
#
_symmetry.space_group_name_H-M   'P 1'
#
loop_
_entity.id
_entity.type
_entity.pdbx_description
1 polymer ?
#
loop_
_entity_poly.entity_id
_entity_poly.type
_entity_poly.pdbx_seq_one_letter_code
_entity_poly.pdbx_strand_id
1 'polypeptide(L)'
;MPQLFTRSTNTLARLSIAIVILLLGLGGWLLLELNRSPFVTQAFVAREQPVQFSHKHHAGDDGIDCRYCHTTVETASSAGMPATKTCMNCHSQLFANSPYLEIVRESWRTGQPIKWTRVHDLPDFAYFNHSIHVNKGVGCATCHGRVDHMPLMWNEAPLQMEWCIECHRNPEKKLRPKDEITNMEWPENLDKTKYPNGWDQAKDGPALAKEYNIQPTRVLTSCSTCHR
;
A
#
# COMPACT_ATOMS: atom_id res chain seq x y z
N MET A 1 -68.37 -12.42 -4.43
CA MET A 1 -67.58 -11.19 -4.50
C MET A 1 -66.97 -11.09 -5.90
N PRO A 2 -67.04 -9.97 -6.58
CA PRO A 2 -66.41 -9.84 -7.89
C PRO A 2 -64.90 -10.03 -7.75
N GLN A 3 -64.30 -10.76 -8.69
CA GLN A 3 -62.87 -10.96 -8.76
C GLN A 3 -62.23 -9.63 -9.19
N LEU A 4 -61.40 -9.03 -8.29
CA LEU A 4 -60.74 -7.75 -8.56
C LEU A 4 -59.53 -7.91 -9.51
N PHE A 5 -58.88 -9.09 -9.53
CA PHE A 5 -57.69 -9.35 -10.31
C PHE A 5 -57.89 -10.45 -11.34
N THR A 6 -57.34 -10.27 -12.54
CA THR A 6 -57.32 -11.28 -13.60
C THR A 6 -56.27 -12.36 -13.34
N ARG A 7 -56.34 -13.52 -14.06
CA ARG A 7 -55.35 -14.59 -13.93
C ARG A 7 -53.90 -14.14 -14.24
N SER A 8 -53.75 -13.17 -15.14
CA SER A 8 -52.48 -12.59 -15.53
C SER A 8 -51.83 -11.77 -14.41
N THR A 9 -52.59 -11.29 -13.43
CA THR A 9 -52.07 -10.48 -12.31
C THR A 9 -51.08 -11.26 -11.47
N ASN A 10 -51.30 -12.58 -11.26
CA ASN A 10 -50.35 -13.42 -10.53
C ASN A 10 -49.00 -13.54 -11.27
N THR A 11 -49.04 -13.64 -12.58
CA THR A 11 -47.81 -13.67 -13.40
C THR A 11 -47.08 -12.35 -13.34
N LEU A 12 -47.78 -11.25 -13.48
CA LEU A 12 -47.22 -9.90 -13.37
C LEU A 12 -46.64 -9.66 -11.98
N ALA A 13 -47.31 -10.08 -10.91
CA ALA A 13 -46.80 -9.96 -9.55
C ALA A 13 -45.51 -10.75 -9.33
N ARG A 14 -45.45 -11.98 -9.83
CA ARG A 14 -44.22 -12.81 -9.74
C ARG A 14 -43.07 -12.20 -10.54
N LEU A 15 -43.34 -11.73 -11.76
CA LEU A 15 -42.35 -11.10 -12.61
C LEU A 15 -41.84 -9.78 -11.98
N SER A 16 -42.75 -8.94 -11.45
CA SER A 16 -42.32 -7.69 -10.80
C SER A 16 -41.47 -7.92 -9.58
N ILE A 17 -41.82 -8.90 -8.74
CA ILE A 17 -40.99 -9.28 -7.58
C ILE A 17 -39.60 -9.79 -8.05
N ALA A 18 -39.58 -10.67 -9.04
CA ALA A 18 -38.31 -11.20 -9.59
C ALA A 18 -37.43 -10.08 -10.17
N ILE A 19 -38.03 -9.14 -10.91
CA ILE A 19 -37.33 -7.98 -11.47
C ILE A 19 -36.78 -7.09 -10.34
N VAL A 20 -37.57 -6.80 -9.32
CA VAL A 20 -37.12 -5.98 -8.18
C VAL A 20 -35.93 -6.65 -7.46
N ILE A 21 -36.02 -7.95 -7.19
CA ILE A 21 -34.92 -8.69 -6.56
C ILE A 21 -33.66 -8.65 -7.44
N LEU A 22 -33.82 -8.87 -8.75
CA LEU A 22 -32.70 -8.77 -9.71
C LEU A 22 -32.07 -7.38 -9.72
N LEU A 23 -32.88 -6.33 -9.77
CA LEU A 23 -32.37 -4.94 -9.77
C LEU A 23 -31.67 -4.58 -8.46
N LEU A 24 -32.22 -5.01 -7.33
CA LEU A 24 -31.55 -4.81 -6.02
C LEU A 24 -30.22 -5.57 -5.95
N GLY A 25 -30.21 -6.82 -6.42
CA GLY A 25 -28.98 -7.62 -6.48
C GLY A 25 -27.92 -7.00 -7.41
N LEU A 26 -28.33 -6.60 -8.61
CA LEU A 26 -27.45 -5.93 -9.56
C LEU A 26 -26.95 -4.59 -9.03
N GLY A 27 -27.84 -3.79 -8.46
CA GLY A 27 -27.49 -2.49 -7.86
C GLY A 27 -26.50 -2.66 -6.70
N GLY A 28 -26.75 -3.61 -5.81
CA GLY A 28 -25.82 -3.95 -4.72
C GLY A 28 -24.45 -4.40 -5.24
N TRP A 29 -24.42 -5.26 -6.23
CA TRP A 29 -23.17 -5.71 -6.87
C TRP A 29 -22.42 -4.52 -7.51
N LEU A 30 -23.08 -3.70 -8.29
CA LEU A 30 -22.46 -2.51 -8.91
C LEU A 30 -21.89 -1.54 -7.87
N LEU A 31 -22.59 -1.34 -6.75
CA LEU A 31 -22.08 -0.49 -5.66
C LEU A 31 -20.83 -1.08 -5.00
N LEU A 32 -20.75 -2.41 -4.84
CA LEU A 32 -19.58 -3.09 -4.30
C LEU A 32 -18.39 -2.96 -5.26
N GLU A 33 -18.59 -3.17 -6.57
CA GLU A 33 -17.53 -3.01 -7.57
C GLU A 33 -17.05 -1.55 -7.66
N LEU A 34 -17.97 -0.59 -7.62
CA LEU A 34 -17.61 0.83 -7.60
C LEU A 34 -16.77 1.17 -6.37
N ASN A 35 -17.15 0.68 -5.19
CA ASN A 35 -16.41 0.91 -3.94
C ASN A 35 -14.98 0.32 -3.99
N ARG A 36 -14.78 -0.78 -4.70
CA ARG A 36 -13.48 -1.44 -4.90
C ARG A 36 -12.66 -0.85 -6.02
N SER A 37 -13.27 -0.04 -6.86
CA SER A 37 -12.62 0.53 -8.05
C SER A 37 -11.54 1.56 -7.69
N PRO A 38 -10.56 1.80 -8.59
CA PRO A 38 -9.59 2.89 -8.45
C PRO A 38 -10.23 4.27 -8.30
N PHE A 39 -11.45 4.44 -8.78
CA PHE A 39 -12.20 5.69 -8.62
C PHE A 39 -12.43 6.04 -7.14
N VAL A 40 -12.75 5.06 -6.29
CA VAL A 40 -12.97 5.27 -4.86
C VAL A 40 -11.68 5.07 -4.07
N THR A 41 -10.94 4.00 -4.35
CA THR A 41 -9.72 3.63 -3.60
C THR A 41 -8.53 4.52 -3.94
N GLN A 42 -8.58 5.24 -5.05
CA GLN A 42 -7.47 6.03 -5.59
C GLN A 42 -6.19 5.20 -5.86
N ALA A 43 -6.32 3.88 -5.95
CA ALA A 43 -5.22 3.01 -6.36
C ALA A 43 -4.78 3.36 -7.80
N PHE A 44 -3.47 3.30 -8.05
CA PHE A 44 -2.82 3.61 -9.33
C PHE A 44 -3.01 5.06 -9.82
N VAL A 45 -3.47 5.95 -8.94
CA VAL A 45 -3.63 7.39 -9.26
C VAL A 45 -2.49 8.17 -8.62
N ALA A 46 -1.62 8.74 -9.45
CA ALA A 46 -0.55 9.63 -8.99
C ALA A 46 -1.18 10.91 -8.42
N ARG A 47 -0.75 11.30 -7.22
CA ARG A 47 -1.28 12.47 -6.52
C ARG A 47 -0.31 13.63 -6.60
N GLU A 48 -0.85 14.81 -6.89
CA GLU A 48 -0.06 16.04 -6.82
C GLU A 48 0.43 16.29 -5.40
N GLN A 49 1.66 16.76 -5.33
CA GLN A 49 2.35 17.09 -4.09
C GLN A 49 2.76 18.57 -4.12
N PRO A 50 2.85 19.23 -2.95
CA PRO A 50 3.35 20.61 -2.90
C PRO A 50 4.77 20.75 -3.44
N VAL A 51 5.59 19.71 -3.29
CA VAL A 51 6.87 19.54 -3.96
C VAL A 51 6.77 18.31 -4.84
N GLN A 52 7.07 18.44 -6.13
CA GLN A 52 7.01 17.33 -7.08
C GLN A 52 8.21 16.39 -6.86
N PHE A 53 8.19 15.70 -5.71
CA PHE A 53 9.26 14.80 -5.30
C PHE A 53 9.22 13.50 -6.11
N SER A 54 10.33 13.18 -6.75
CA SER A 54 10.47 11.96 -7.56
C SER A 54 11.23 10.88 -6.80
N HIS A 55 10.54 9.83 -6.38
CA HIS A 55 11.19 8.63 -5.87
C HIS A 55 12.01 7.94 -6.95
N LYS A 56 11.55 7.97 -8.23
CA LYS A 56 12.30 7.42 -9.34
C LYS A 56 13.71 8.02 -9.40
N HIS A 57 13.83 9.32 -9.27
CA HIS A 57 15.14 9.99 -9.31
C HIS A 57 15.99 9.60 -8.08
N HIS A 58 15.47 9.76 -6.88
CA HIS A 58 16.26 9.58 -5.65
C HIS A 58 16.54 8.10 -5.33
N ALA A 59 15.53 7.23 -5.39
CA ALA A 59 15.69 5.82 -5.05
C ALA A 59 16.09 4.96 -6.26
N GLY A 60 15.55 5.27 -7.45
CA GLY A 60 15.84 4.51 -8.66
C GLY A 60 17.17 4.92 -9.30
N ASP A 61 17.30 6.18 -9.67
CA ASP A 61 18.45 6.65 -10.44
C ASP A 61 19.68 6.89 -9.55
N ASP A 62 19.50 7.49 -8.36
CA ASP A 62 20.60 7.82 -7.41
C ASP A 62 20.88 6.69 -6.40
N GLY A 63 20.01 5.68 -6.28
CA GLY A 63 20.18 4.53 -5.39
C GLY A 63 20.11 4.85 -3.89
N ILE A 64 19.43 5.93 -3.50
CA ILE A 64 19.28 6.31 -2.09
C ILE A 64 18.36 5.31 -1.39
N ASP A 65 18.86 4.67 -0.31
CA ASP A 65 18.10 3.71 0.49
C ASP A 65 16.87 4.37 1.14
N CYS A 66 15.76 3.65 1.16
CA CYS A 66 14.48 4.12 1.72
C CYS A 66 14.61 4.62 3.16
N ARG A 67 15.46 3.97 3.97
CA ARG A 67 15.69 4.26 5.39
C ARG A 67 16.45 5.55 5.61
N TYR A 68 17.12 6.10 4.59
CA TYR A 68 17.76 7.42 4.70
C TYR A 68 16.72 8.53 4.93
N CYS A 69 15.56 8.41 4.29
CA CYS A 69 14.46 9.38 4.41
C CYS A 69 13.38 8.89 5.40
N HIS A 70 13.02 7.61 5.37
CA HIS A 70 12.00 6.99 6.22
C HIS A 70 12.65 6.35 7.46
N THR A 71 13.24 7.17 8.32
CA THR A 71 14.15 6.74 9.39
C THR A 71 13.47 5.94 10.51
N THR A 72 12.15 5.98 10.62
CA THR A 72 11.40 5.30 11.69
C THR A 72 10.73 4.01 11.25
N VAL A 73 10.91 3.61 9.97
CA VAL A 73 10.21 2.46 9.40
C VAL A 73 10.48 1.13 10.12
N GLU A 74 11.65 0.97 10.71
CA GLU A 74 12.05 -0.24 11.45
C GLU A 74 11.67 -0.18 12.94
N THR A 75 11.34 1.00 13.48
CA THR A 75 11.17 1.21 14.92
C THR A 75 9.79 1.71 15.34
N ALA A 76 9.02 2.27 14.41
CA ALA A 76 7.71 2.85 14.71
C ALA A 76 6.60 2.33 13.82
N SER A 77 5.35 2.60 14.20
CA SER A 77 4.18 2.27 13.38
C SER A 77 4.15 3.07 12.07
N SER A 78 4.59 4.32 12.09
CA SER A 78 4.73 5.17 10.91
C SER A 78 6.16 5.10 10.39
N ALA A 79 6.32 4.98 9.07
CA ALA A 79 7.63 5.08 8.42
C ALA A 79 8.29 6.47 8.56
N GLY A 80 7.49 7.47 8.94
CA GLY A 80 7.91 8.86 9.08
C GLY A 80 7.99 9.58 7.74
N MET A 81 7.56 10.84 7.74
CA MET A 81 7.88 11.78 6.67
C MET A 81 9.25 12.39 6.96
N PRO A 82 10.16 12.48 5.96
CA PRO A 82 11.47 13.05 6.18
C PRO A 82 11.34 14.52 6.59
N ALA A 83 12.13 14.92 7.59
CA ALA A 83 12.24 16.33 7.95
C ALA A 83 12.89 17.11 6.80
N THR A 84 12.53 18.39 6.66
CA THR A 84 13.11 19.28 5.63
C THR A 84 14.64 19.31 5.67
N LYS A 85 15.24 19.11 6.87
CA LYS A 85 16.69 18.99 7.04
C LYS A 85 17.28 17.86 6.15
N THR A 86 16.58 16.73 6.00
CA THR A 86 17.05 15.62 5.18
C THR A 86 17.21 16.05 3.72
N CYS A 87 16.27 16.82 3.19
CA CYS A 87 16.36 17.40 1.84
C CYS A 87 17.54 18.37 1.72
N MET A 88 17.72 19.21 2.75
CA MET A 88 18.74 20.25 2.77
C MET A 88 20.17 19.71 2.95
N ASN A 89 20.36 18.44 3.35
CA ASN A 89 21.68 17.82 3.37
C ASN A 89 22.35 17.85 1.97
N CYS A 90 21.55 17.73 0.90
CA CYS A 90 22.01 17.80 -0.49
C CYS A 90 21.58 19.12 -1.15
N HIS A 91 20.31 19.51 -1.00
CA HIS A 91 19.73 20.65 -1.74
C HIS A 91 20.12 22.03 -1.20
N SER A 92 20.91 22.10 -0.14
CA SER A 92 21.61 23.33 0.22
C SER A 92 22.69 23.73 -0.81
N GLN A 93 23.17 22.74 -1.61
CA GLN A 93 24.20 22.94 -2.63
C GLN A 93 23.69 22.49 -4.01
N LEU A 94 23.06 21.31 -4.10
CA LEU A 94 22.53 20.78 -5.35
C LEU A 94 21.18 21.42 -5.65
N PHE A 95 21.08 22.04 -6.84
CA PHE A 95 19.88 22.75 -7.30
C PHE A 95 19.38 23.83 -6.31
N ALA A 96 20.32 24.45 -5.56
CA ALA A 96 20.02 25.38 -4.46
C ALA A 96 19.08 26.53 -4.87
N ASN A 97 19.11 26.96 -6.12
CA ASN A 97 18.30 28.06 -6.66
C ASN A 97 17.13 27.58 -7.54
N SER A 98 16.87 26.28 -7.59
CA SER A 98 15.78 25.74 -8.42
C SER A 98 14.41 26.24 -7.92
N PRO A 99 13.53 26.73 -8.80
CA PRO A 99 12.17 27.12 -8.41
C PRO A 99 11.34 25.95 -7.88
N TYR A 100 11.63 24.73 -8.30
CA TYR A 100 10.95 23.52 -7.80
C TYR A 100 11.22 23.23 -6.31
N LEU A 101 12.30 23.79 -5.74
CA LEU A 101 12.70 23.63 -4.36
C LEU A 101 12.35 24.84 -3.49
N GLU A 102 11.58 25.81 -3.98
CA GLU A 102 11.23 26.99 -3.23
C GLU A 102 10.49 26.65 -1.92
N ILE A 103 9.52 25.75 -1.98
CA ILE A 103 8.76 25.29 -0.80
C ILE A 103 9.69 24.61 0.22
N VAL A 104 10.70 23.86 -0.25
CA VAL A 104 11.68 23.22 0.64
C VAL A 104 12.54 24.27 1.34
N ARG A 105 13.05 25.27 0.62
CA ARG A 105 13.81 26.37 1.21
C ARG A 105 12.99 27.20 2.18
N GLU A 106 11.75 27.49 1.82
CA GLU A 106 10.84 28.24 2.71
C GLU A 106 10.54 27.46 4.00
N SER A 107 10.27 26.15 3.87
CA SER A 107 10.11 25.26 5.02
C SER A 107 11.36 25.25 5.91
N TRP A 108 12.56 25.22 5.32
CA TRP A 108 13.81 25.28 6.04
C TRP A 108 14.01 26.61 6.77
N ARG A 109 13.73 27.73 6.08
CA ARG A 109 13.89 29.08 6.61
C ARG A 109 12.92 29.39 7.75
N THR A 110 11.68 28.91 7.67
CA THR A 110 10.61 29.22 8.62
C THR A 110 10.44 28.18 9.72
N GLY A 111 10.99 26.97 9.53
CA GLY A 111 10.73 25.84 10.40
C GLY A 111 9.31 25.25 10.25
N GLN A 112 8.51 25.72 9.29
CA GLN A 112 7.17 25.21 9.06
C GLN A 112 7.22 23.93 8.22
N PRO A 113 6.50 22.86 8.60
CA PRO A 113 6.52 21.61 7.87
C PRO A 113 5.85 21.75 6.49
N ILE A 114 6.37 21.03 5.50
CA ILE A 114 5.72 20.89 4.20
C ILE A 114 4.43 20.06 4.38
N LYS A 115 3.31 20.59 3.89
CA LYS A 115 2.00 19.92 3.97
C LYS A 115 1.84 18.90 2.83
N TRP A 116 2.47 17.75 2.98
CA TRP A 116 2.37 16.67 2.00
C TRP A 116 0.97 16.12 1.85
N THR A 117 0.58 15.78 0.62
CA THR A 117 -0.63 15.01 0.36
C THR A 117 -0.37 13.55 0.73
N ARG A 118 -1.15 12.99 1.67
CA ARG A 118 -1.04 11.59 2.05
C ARG A 118 -1.54 10.71 0.90
N VAL A 119 -0.70 9.79 0.45
CA VAL A 119 -1.00 8.84 -0.64
C VAL A 119 -1.53 7.52 -0.08
N HIS A 120 -0.80 6.93 0.88
CA HIS A 120 -1.23 5.72 1.59
C HIS A 120 -1.94 6.16 2.86
N ASP A 121 -3.25 5.99 2.90
CA ASP A 121 -4.10 6.45 4.00
C ASP A 121 -5.11 5.36 4.35
N LEU A 122 -4.90 4.70 5.47
CA LEU A 122 -5.83 3.74 6.03
C LEU A 122 -6.88 4.46 6.87
N PRO A 123 -8.11 3.93 6.95
CA PRO A 123 -9.10 4.44 7.88
C PRO A 123 -8.60 4.38 9.33
N ASP A 124 -8.99 5.34 10.16
CA ASP A 124 -8.51 5.48 11.55
C ASP A 124 -8.79 4.26 12.44
N PHE A 125 -9.75 3.40 12.05
CA PHE A 125 -10.05 2.15 12.75
C PHE A 125 -9.14 0.97 12.33
N ALA A 126 -8.28 1.14 11.32
CA ALA A 126 -7.33 0.12 10.86
C ALA A 126 -5.92 0.48 11.34
N TYR A 127 -5.42 -0.29 12.30
CA TYR A 127 -4.10 -0.08 12.89
C TYR A 127 -3.03 -0.83 12.11
N PHE A 128 -2.13 -0.09 11.49
CA PHE A 128 -1.00 -0.64 10.78
C PHE A 128 0.31 -0.25 11.47
N ASN A 129 1.26 -1.16 11.48
CA ASN A 129 2.58 -0.92 12.07
C ASN A 129 3.68 -1.35 11.10
N HIS A 130 4.43 -0.39 10.55
CA HIS A 130 5.54 -0.65 9.64
C HIS A 130 6.63 -1.50 10.30
N SER A 131 7.04 -1.17 11.53
CA SER A 131 8.16 -1.84 12.18
C SER A 131 7.96 -3.35 12.31
N ILE A 132 6.74 -3.81 12.58
CA ILE A 132 6.43 -5.24 12.67
C ILE A 132 6.61 -5.90 11.31
N HIS A 133 6.07 -5.33 10.23
CA HIS A 133 6.15 -5.90 8.89
C HIS A 133 7.59 -5.96 8.37
N VAL A 134 8.32 -4.86 8.51
CA VAL A 134 9.72 -4.74 8.09
C VAL A 134 10.60 -5.71 8.85
N ASN A 135 10.50 -5.73 10.19
CA ASN A 135 11.30 -6.64 11.03
C ASN A 135 10.92 -8.13 10.86
N LYS A 136 9.76 -8.41 10.26
CA LYS A 136 9.30 -9.75 9.90
C LYS A 136 9.58 -10.12 8.44
N GLY A 137 10.38 -9.33 7.71
CA GLY A 137 10.85 -9.68 6.39
C GLY A 137 9.89 -9.36 5.24
N VAL A 138 8.93 -8.44 5.46
CA VAL A 138 8.08 -7.94 4.37
C VAL A 138 8.78 -6.78 3.66
N GLY A 139 9.07 -6.94 2.39
CA GLY A 139 9.76 -5.90 1.61
C GLY A 139 8.88 -4.73 1.24
N CYS A 140 9.49 -3.56 1.09
CA CYS A 140 8.79 -2.31 0.77
C CYS A 140 7.96 -2.42 -0.51
N ALA A 141 8.52 -3.01 -1.57
CA ALA A 141 7.84 -3.20 -2.85
C ALA A 141 6.58 -4.09 -2.75
N THR A 142 6.47 -4.94 -1.73
CA THR A 142 5.30 -5.81 -1.53
C THR A 142 4.01 -5.00 -1.33
N CYS A 143 4.12 -3.83 -0.69
CA CYS A 143 2.97 -2.97 -0.39
C CYS A 143 2.96 -1.70 -1.25
N HIS A 144 4.13 -1.16 -1.53
CA HIS A 144 4.28 0.13 -2.22
C HIS A 144 4.55 0.00 -3.72
N GLY A 145 4.74 -1.24 -4.24
CA GLY A 145 5.12 -1.46 -5.64
C GLY A 145 6.52 -0.95 -5.96
N ARG A 146 6.80 -0.73 -7.23
CA ARG A 146 8.08 -0.24 -7.76
C ARG A 146 8.19 1.28 -7.57
N VAL A 147 8.34 1.71 -6.31
CA VAL A 147 8.49 3.13 -5.94
C VAL A 147 9.68 3.78 -6.65
N ASP A 148 10.73 3.02 -6.87
CA ASP A 148 11.90 3.39 -7.65
C ASP A 148 11.62 3.71 -9.14
N HIS A 149 10.40 3.44 -9.61
CA HIS A 149 9.92 3.84 -10.94
C HIS A 149 8.86 4.95 -10.88
N MET A 150 8.53 5.48 -9.69
CA MET A 150 7.47 6.47 -9.51
C MET A 150 8.01 7.91 -9.51
N PRO A 151 7.82 8.69 -10.60
CA PRO A 151 8.13 10.12 -10.60
C PRO A 151 7.21 10.90 -9.64
N LEU A 152 5.95 10.49 -9.52
CA LEU A 152 5.01 10.89 -8.47
C LEU A 152 4.43 9.64 -7.82
N MET A 153 4.27 9.69 -6.51
CA MET A 153 3.81 8.54 -5.74
C MET A 153 2.33 8.24 -5.97
N TRP A 154 1.99 6.95 -6.14
CA TRP A 154 0.63 6.44 -6.14
C TRP A 154 0.50 5.22 -5.23
N ASN A 155 -0.73 4.89 -4.86
CA ASN A 155 -1.04 3.63 -4.20
C ASN A 155 -0.97 2.48 -5.21
N GLU A 156 -0.13 1.50 -4.97
CA GLU A 156 -0.05 0.27 -5.79
C GLU A 156 -1.14 -0.74 -5.43
N ALA A 157 -1.82 -0.56 -4.30
CA ALA A 157 -2.84 -1.46 -3.81
C ALA A 157 -4.06 -0.68 -3.28
N PRO A 158 -5.26 -1.27 -3.32
CA PRO A 158 -6.47 -0.61 -2.84
C PRO A 158 -6.48 -0.41 -1.31
N LEU A 159 -5.60 -1.08 -0.58
CA LEU A 159 -5.51 -1.08 0.89
C LEU A 159 -6.82 -1.49 1.60
N GLN A 160 -7.68 -2.24 0.91
CA GLN A 160 -8.88 -2.82 1.49
C GLN A 160 -8.53 -4.04 2.36
N MET A 161 -9.39 -4.37 3.31
CA MET A 161 -9.16 -5.46 4.27
C MET A 161 -8.84 -6.79 3.58
N GLU A 162 -9.51 -7.12 2.48
CA GLU A 162 -9.27 -8.37 1.75
C GLU A 162 -7.83 -8.51 1.24
N TRP A 163 -7.23 -7.40 0.80
CA TRP A 163 -5.83 -7.37 0.37
C TRP A 163 -4.86 -7.66 1.52
N CYS A 164 -5.12 -7.10 2.70
CA CYS A 164 -4.34 -7.40 3.90
C CYS A 164 -4.50 -8.86 4.34
N ILE A 165 -5.75 -9.35 4.35
CA ILE A 165 -6.10 -10.72 4.74
C ILE A 165 -5.50 -11.76 3.80
N GLU A 166 -5.39 -11.49 2.51
CA GLU A 166 -4.72 -12.38 1.56
C GLU A 166 -3.27 -12.65 1.97
N CYS A 167 -2.52 -11.58 2.31
CA CYS A 167 -1.16 -11.71 2.81
C CYS A 167 -1.11 -12.41 4.18
N HIS A 168 -1.99 -12.04 5.11
CA HIS A 168 -2.03 -12.60 6.46
C HIS A 168 -2.45 -14.08 6.50
N ARG A 169 -3.12 -14.57 5.45
CA ARG A 169 -3.42 -16.01 5.29
C ARG A 169 -2.21 -16.84 4.84
N ASN A 170 -1.34 -16.23 4.05
CA ASN A 170 -0.19 -16.91 3.44
C ASN A 170 1.06 -15.99 3.49
N PRO A 171 1.51 -15.58 4.68
CA PRO A 171 2.58 -14.59 4.80
C PRO A 171 3.90 -15.08 4.19
N GLU A 172 4.16 -16.39 4.22
CA GLU A 172 5.36 -17.01 3.63
C GLU A 172 5.55 -16.70 2.15
N LYS A 173 4.48 -16.38 1.42
CA LYS A 173 4.55 -16.00 0.00
C LYS A 173 5.12 -14.60 -0.24
N LYS A 174 5.25 -13.80 0.81
CA LYS A 174 5.65 -12.37 0.71
C LYS A 174 6.91 -12.05 1.52
N LEU A 175 7.44 -13.03 2.26
CA LEU A 175 8.66 -12.85 3.04
C LEU A 175 9.90 -12.89 2.16
N ARG A 176 10.90 -12.13 2.56
CA ARG A 176 12.23 -12.08 1.98
C ARG A 176 13.29 -11.93 3.09
N PRO A 177 14.58 -12.16 2.80
CA PRO A 177 15.65 -11.86 3.72
C PRO A 177 15.64 -10.38 4.15
N LYS A 178 16.00 -10.12 5.42
CA LYS A 178 15.90 -8.77 6.00
C LYS A 178 16.82 -7.75 5.34
N ASP A 179 17.90 -8.19 4.78
CA ASP A 179 18.83 -7.36 4.02
C ASP A 179 18.35 -7.02 2.60
N GLU A 180 17.30 -7.68 2.15
CA GLU A 180 16.65 -7.44 0.84
C GLU A 180 15.32 -6.67 0.95
N ILE A 181 14.99 -6.13 2.13
CA ILE A 181 13.71 -5.45 2.37
C ILE A 181 13.54 -4.21 1.50
N THR A 182 14.62 -3.45 1.31
CA THR A 182 14.63 -2.23 0.50
C THR A 182 14.94 -2.49 -0.97
N ASN A 183 15.30 -3.73 -1.34
CA ASN A 183 15.53 -4.10 -2.72
C ASN A 183 14.21 -4.11 -3.49
N MET A 184 14.02 -3.14 -4.38
CA MET A 184 12.79 -2.98 -5.16
C MET A 184 12.65 -3.99 -6.29
N GLU A 185 13.77 -4.61 -6.72
CA GLU A 185 13.80 -5.59 -7.82
C GLU A 185 13.85 -7.04 -7.34
N TRP A 186 13.63 -7.27 -6.04
CA TRP A 186 13.57 -8.61 -5.49
C TRP A 186 12.44 -9.44 -6.10
N PRO A 187 12.67 -10.70 -6.51
CA PRO A 187 13.95 -11.46 -6.49
C PRO A 187 14.74 -11.43 -7.83
N GLU A 188 14.39 -10.55 -8.78
CA GLU A 188 14.95 -10.56 -10.12
C GLU A 188 16.45 -10.24 -10.16
N ASN A 189 16.92 -9.33 -9.29
CA ASN A 189 18.32 -8.86 -9.24
C ASN A 189 19.13 -9.45 -8.08
N LEU A 190 18.97 -10.72 -7.81
CA LEU A 190 19.70 -11.42 -6.74
C LEU A 190 21.21 -11.31 -6.86
N ASP A 191 21.88 -11.01 -5.75
CA ASP A 191 23.32 -11.17 -5.64
C ASP A 191 23.68 -12.69 -5.69
N LYS A 192 24.24 -13.13 -6.79
CA LYS A 192 24.61 -14.54 -7.01
C LYS A 192 25.69 -15.06 -6.05
N THR A 193 26.45 -14.18 -5.42
CA THR A 193 27.42 -14.57 -4.40
C THR A 193 26.74 -14.95 -3.09
N LYS A 194 25.65 -14.27 -2.78
CA LYS A 194 24.83 -14.45 -1.58
C LYS A 194 23.75 -15.54 -1.78
N TYR A 195 23.20 -15.60 -2.98
CA TYR A 195 22.14 -16.54 -3.38
C TYR A 195 22.59 -17.37 -4.60
N PRO A 196 23.60 -18.26 -4.46
CA PRO A 196 24.18 -19.00 -5.59
C PRO A 196 23.18 -19.93 -6.28
N ASN A 197 22.15 -20.39 -5.54
CA ASN A 197 21.10 -21.28 -6.05
C ASN A 197 19.82 -20.50 -6.44
N GLY A 198 19.86 -19.16 -6.42
CA GLY A 198 18.69 -18.34 -6.62
C GLY A 198 17.75 -18.32 -5.40
N TRP A 199 16.56 -17.85 -5.58
CA TRP A 199 15.49 -17.78 -4.58
C TRP A 199 14.26 -18.55 -5.05
N ASP A 200 13.76 -19.46 -4.22
CA ASP A 200 12.49 -20.18 -4.45
C ASP A 200 11.51 -19.86 -3.33
N GLN A 201 10.54 -18.99 -3.63
CA GLN A 201 9.57 -18.52 -2.63
C GLN A 201 8.77 -19.66 -1.99
N ALA A 202 8.50 -20.73 -2.75
CA ALA A 202 7.73 -21.86 -2.23
C ALA A 202 8.51 -22.69 -1.19
N LYS A 203 9.85 -22.71 -1.31
CA LYS A 203 10.76 -23.42 -0.43
C LYS A 203 11.29 -22.50 0.68
N ASP A 204 11.80 -21.33 0.31
CA ASP A 204 12.54 -20.45 1.20
C ASP A 204 11.60 -19.60 2.07
N GLY A 205 10.42 -19.24 1.55
CA GLY A 205 9.42 -18.48 2.29
C GLY A 205 8.94 -19.16 3.59
N PRO A 206 8.55 -20.44 3.58
CA PRO A 206 8.24 -21.19 4.80
C PRO A 206 9.40 -21.31 5.78
N ALA A 207 10.64 -21.40 5.30
CA ALA A 207 11.82 -21.40 6.15
C ALA A 207 11.97 -20.07 6.88
N LEU A 208 11.84 -18.95 6.16
CA LEU A 208 11.84 -17.60 6.76
C LEU A 208 10.67 -17.38 7.71
N ALA A 209 9.48 -17.89 7.41
CA ALA A 209 8.33 -17.77 8.29
C ALA A 209 8.61 -18.40 9.66
N LYS A 210 9.29 -19.53 9.68
CA LYS A 210 9.74 -20.19 10.91
C LYS A 210 10.86 -19.41 11.61
N GLU A 211 11.88 -18.99 10.86
CA GLU A 211 13.03 -18.23 11.38
C GLU A 211 12.57 -16.90 12.01
N TYR A 212 11.72 -16.16 11.34
CA TYR A 212 11.21 -14.86 11.80
C TYR A 212 10.08 -14.99 12.81
N ASN A 213 9.72 -16.22 13.20
CA ASN A 213 8.66 -16.50 14.15
C ASN A 213 7.36 -15.75 13.76
N ILE A 214 6.89 -16.04 12.55
CA ILE A 214 5.61 -15.50 12.05
C ILE A 214 4.48 -16.16 12.81
N GLN A 215 3.54 -15.36 13.29
CA GLN A 215 2.39 -15.84 14.04
C GLN A 215 1.48 -16.74 13.17
N PRO A 216 0.81 -17.73 13.75
CA PRO A 216 -0.14 -18.58 13.00
C PRO A 216 -1.23 -17.76 12.32
N THR A 217 -1.70 -18.21 11.16
CA THR A 217 -2.79 -17.57 10.40
C THR A 217 -4.00 -17.20 11.24
N ARG A 218 -4.41 -18.07 12.17
CA ARG A 218 -5.50 -17.79 13.11
C ARG A 218 -5.32 -16.52 13.93
N VAL A 219 -4.08 -16.19 14.30
CA VAL A 219 -3.74 -14.96 15.03
C VAL A 219 -3.70 -13.79 14.06
N LEU A 220 -2.99 -13.95 12.94
CA LEU A 220 -2.81 -12.88 11.93
C LEU A 220 -4.14 -12.42 11.32
N THR A 221 -5.14 -13.29 11.23
CA THR A 221 -6.45 -12.99 10.65
C THR A 221 -7.53 -12.69 11.69
N SER A 222 -7.16 -12.58 12.97
CA SER A 222 -8.11 -12.16 14.00
C SER A 222 -8.43 -10.65 13.87
N CYS A 223 -9.67 -10.28 14.16
CA CYS A 223 -10.12 -8.88 14.06
C CYS A 223 -9.23 -7.92 14.86
N SER A 224 -8.81 -8.33 16.05
CA SER A 224 -7.98 -7.53 16.96
C SER A 224 -6.53 -7.35 16.49
N THR A 225 -6.08 -8.04 15.45
CA THR A 225 -4.76 -7.80 14.84
C THR A 225 -4.72 -6.46 14.13
N CYS A 226 -5.83 -6.07 13.49
CA CYS A 226 -5.92 -4.85 12.68
C CYS A 226 -6.86 -3.80 13.29
N HIS A 227 -7.82 -4.20 14.13
CA HIS A 227 -8.85 -3.32 14.70
C HIS A 227 -8.80 -3.32 16.23
N ARG A 228 -8.89 -2.13 16.83
CA ARG A 228 -8.88 -1.91 18.27
C ARG A 228 -10.00 -0.98 18.71
#